data_f828a5b0c49c27d486a96d1b5b835f56
#
_entry.id   f828a5b0c49c27d486a96d1b5b835f56
#
_cell.length_a   1.000
_cell.length_b   1.000
_cell.length_c   1.000
_cell.angle_alpha   90.00
_cell.angle_beta   90.00
_cell.angle_gamma   90.00
#
_symmetry.space_group_name_H-M   'P 1'
#
loop_
_entity.id
_entity.type
_entity.pdbx_description
1 polymer ?
#
loop_
_entity_poly.entity_id
_entity_poly.type
_entity_poly.pdbx_seq_one_letter_code
_entity_poly.pdbx_strand_id
1 'polypeptide(L)'
;SSALTHYNFLGQNMSAEINDPSMAIMFIADMRTPGIKLICRPSYELAAAATGSPFDYPLSSRFDENDAIFVFDNAFIPWENVFVHRDIDMIKKFYPKSGFVNGYTFQGATRMSVKLDFMVGLLTKALRASGTDSFRSVQVLLGEVVGWRNLFWSLTDAMCGAPDKWVGDAVLPSAKAASAYRIFSTEAYPQ
;
A
#
# COMPACT_ATOMS: atom_id res chain seq x y z
N SER A 1 -4.92 -22.75 2.64
CA SER A 1 -3.76 -22.50 3.50
C SER A 1 -2.93 -21.39 2.86
N SER A 2 -2.87 -20.26 3.50
CA SER A 2 -2.04 -19.16 3.03
C SER A 2 -0.78 -19.08 3.87
N ALA A 3 0.38 -19.10 3.21
CA ALA A 3 1.63 -18.70 3.80
C ALA A 3 1.66 -17.17 3.88
N LEU A 4 2.05 -16.63 5.02
CA LEU A 4 2.24 -15.22 5.20
C LEU A 4 3.71 -14.91 5.31
N THR A 5 4.18 -13.99 4.49
CA THR A 5 5.51 -13.42 4.62
C THR A 5 5.44 -12.30 5.63
N HIS A 6 6.16 -12.43 6.73
CA HIS A 6 6.30 -11.40 7.73
C HIS A 6 7.72 -10.88 7.75
N TYR A 7 7.88 -9.57 7.58
CA TYR A 7 9.15 -8.89 7.71
C TYR A 7 9.22 -8.28 9.10
N ASN A 8 10.11 -8.78 9.93
CA ASN A 8 10.40 -8.12 11.18
C ASN A 8 11.44 -7.03 10.94
N PHE A 9 10.99 -5.88 10.48
CA PHE A 9 11.79 -4.66 10.44
C PHE A 9 11.76 -4.01 11.81
N LEU A 10 12.47 -4.56 12.74
CA LEU A 10 12.71 -3.90 14.01
C LEU A 10 13.58 -2.67 13.73
N GLY A 11 12.96 -1.53 13.77
CA GLY A 11 13.48 -0.28 13.29
C GLY A 11 12.90 0.09 11.93
N GLN A 12 11.58 0.00 11.75
CA GLN A 12 10.84 0.53 10.60
C GLN A 12 11.03 2.03 10.36
N ASN A 13 11.63 2.70 11.28
CA ASN A 13 12.23 3.97 11.00
C ASN A 13 13.40 3.70 10.04
N MET A 14 13.27 4.07 8.77
CA MET A 14 14.37 3.98 7.79
C MET A 14 15.63 4.72 8.25
N SER A 15 15.54 5.50 9.32
CA SER A 15 16.60 6.20 10.02
C SER A 15 17.12 5.48 11.26
N ALA A 16 16.47 4.42 11.76
CA ALA A 16 16.95 3.69 12.92
C ALA A 16 17.96 2.62 12.49
N GLU A 17 19.19 2.73 12.96
CA GLU A 17 20.17 1.67 12.77
C GLU A 17 19.78 0.44 13.60
N ILE A 18 19.55 -0.68 12.92
CA ILE A 18 19.47 -1.98 13.57
C ILE A 18 20.90 -2.38 13.90
N ASN A 19 21.24 -2.36 15.17
CA ASN A 19 22.59 -2.67 15.67
C ASN A 19 22.65 -4.02 16.41
N ASP A 20 21.50 -4.59 16.76
CA ASP A 20 21.41 -5.89 17.42
C ASP A 20 21.09 -7.01 16.41
N PRO A 21 22.04 -7.93 16.15
CA PRO A 21 21.78 -9.05 15.24
C PRO A 21 20.59 -9.92 15.64
N SER A 22 20.25 -10.02 16.94
CA SER A 22 19.12 -10.82 17.39
C SER A 22 17.78 -10.33 16.86
N MET A 23 17.73 -9.07 16.42
CA MET A 23 16.56 -8.41 15.86
C MET A 23 16.46 -8.57 14.32
N ALA A 24 17.50 -9.10 13.67
CA ALA A 24 17.57 -9.26 12.22
C ALA A 24 17.01 -10.62 11.82
N ILE A 25 15.74 -10.67 11.43
CA ILE A 25 15.08 -11.91 10.98
C ILE A 25 14.11 -11.64 9.82
N MET A 26 14.07 -12.59 8.87
CA MET A 26 13.07 -12.63 7.81
C MET A 26 12.61 -14.07 7.62
N PHE A 27 11.30 -14.31 7.60
CA PHE A 27 10.74 -15.66 7.49
C PHE A 27 9.34 -15.66 6.85
N ILE A 28 8.89 -16.84 6.44
CA ILE A 28 7.50 -17.13 6.08
C ILE A 28 6.89 -17.98 7.21
N ALA A 29 5.67 -17.65 7.62
CA ALA A 29 4.92 -18.40 8.60
C ALA A 29 3.55 -18.81 8.06
N ASP A 30 3.13 -20.05 8.30
CA ASP A 30 1.73 -20.46 8.11
C ASP A 30 0.89 -19.78 9.20
N MET A 31 -0.20 -19.13 8.80
CA MET A 31 -1.12 -18.44 9.71
C MET A 31 -1.71 -19.36 10.80
N ARG A 32 -1.71 -20.67 10.57
CA ARG A 32 -2.20 -21.69 11.53
C ARG A 32 -1.12 -22.15 12.51
N THR A 33 0.10 -21.64 12.39
CA THR A 33 1.19 -22.00 13.30
C THR A 33 0.78 -21.68 14.75
N PRO A 34 0.87 -22.63 15.68
CA PRO A 34 0.61 -22.36 17.09
C PRO A 34 1.46 -21.20 17.60
N GLY A 35 0.86 -20.31 18.38
CA GLY A 35 1.53 -19.10 18.87
C GLY A 35 1.39 -17.88 17.94
N ILE A 36 0.87 -18.03 16.72
CA ILE A 36 0.53 -16.88 15.88
C ILE A 36 -0.88 -16.39 16.23
N LYS A 37 -0.99 -15.11 16.52
CA LYS A 37 -2.25 -14.43 16.87
C LYS A 37 -2.41 -13.17 16.02
N LEU A 38 -3.66 -12.84 15.70
CA LEU A 38 -4.02 -11.59 15.03
C LEU A 38 -4.85 -10.73 15.98
N ILE A 39 -4.40 -9.51 16.24
CA ILE A 39 -5.21 -8.48 16.87
C ILE A 39 -5.85 -7.69 15.74
N CYS A 40 -7.10 -8.02 15.42
CA CYS A 40 -7.83 -7.40 14.33
C CYS A 40 -8.50 -6.12 14.80
N ARG A 41 -8.57 -5.12 13.93
CA ARG A 41 -9.46 -3.99 14.12
C ARG A 41 -10.93 -4.43 13.91
N PRO A 42 -11.93 -3.63 14.35
CA PRO A 42 -13.32 -3.88 13.98
C PRO A 42 -13.50 -3.95 12.47
N SER A 43 -14.28 -4.92 11.99
CA SER A 43 -14.62 -5.06 10.58
C SER A 43 -15.50 -3.89 10.10
N TYR A 44 -15.19 -3.33 8.95
CA TYR A 44 -16.04 -2.31 8.32
C TYR A 44 -17.41 -2.87 7.95
N GLU A 45 -17.48 -4.12 7.47
CA GLU A 45 -18.74 -4.78 7.13
C GLU A 45 -19.66 -4.91 8.35
N LEU A 46 -19.11 -5.36 9.49
CA LEU A 46 -19.87 -5.49 10.73
C LEU A 46 -20.30 -4.11 11.26
N ALA A 47 -19.42 -3.11 11.20
CA ALA A 47 -19.77 -1.75 11.60
C ALA A 47 -20.86 -1.17 10.70
N ALA A 48 -20.77 -1.32 9.38
CA ALA A 48 -21.79 -0.88 8.43
C ALA A 48 -23.14 -1.57 8.66
N ALA A 49 -23.13 -2.89 8.93
CA ALA A 49 -24.33 -3.65 9.23
C ALA A 49 -25.00 -3.24 10.55
N ALA A 50 -24.19 -2.80 11.54
CA ALA A 50 -24.72 -2.37 12.84
C ALA A 50 -25.28 -0.93 12.82
N THR A 51 -24.76 -0.05 11.95
CA THR A 51 -25.05 1.39 11.95
C THR A 51 -25.91 1.86 10.79
N GLY A 52 -26.14 1.03 9.77
CA GLY A 52 -26.88 1.42 8.58
C GLY A 52 -27.16 0.25 7.64
N SER A 53 -27.22 0.55 6.36
CA SER A 53 -27.55 -0.39 5.31
C SER A 53 -26.50 -0.37 4.18
N PRO A 54 -26.52 -1.35 3.25
CA PRO A 54 -25.69 -1.28 2.04
C PRO A 54 -25.93 -0.05 1.15
N PHE A 55 -27.07 0.61 1.29
CA PHE A 55 -27.34 1.88 0.62
C PHE A 55 -26.50 3.01 1.23
N ASP A 56 -26.40 3.07 2.57
CA ASP A 56 -25.65 4.10 3.28
C ASP A 56 -24.13 3.86 3.19
N TYR A 57 -23.74 2.58 3.16
CA TYR A 57 -22.33 2.13 3.12
C TYR A 57 -22.06 1.20 1.94
N PRO A 58 -22.19 1.68 0.68
CA PRO A 58 -22.17 0.81 -0.50
C PRO A 58 -20.83 0.12 -0.75
N LEU A 59 -19.71 0.69 -0.30
CA LEU A 59 -18.38 0.12 -0.43
C LEU A 59 -17.98 -0.68 0.81
N SER A 60 -18.08 -0.08 2.00
CA SER A 60 -17.65 -0.72 3.25
C SER A 60 -18.45 -1.97 3.61
N SER A 61 -19.73 -2.07 3.17
CA SER A 61 -20.57 -3.26 3.37
C SER A 61 -20.22 -4.43 2.45
N ARG A 62 -19.37 -4.22 1.43
CA ARG A 62 -19.04 -5.23 0.39
C ARG A 62 -17.57 -5.49 0.24
N PHE A 63 -16.74 -4.48 0.50
CA PHE A 63 -15.31 -4.52 0.31
C PHE A 63 -14.65 -4.10 1.59
N ASP A 64 -14.11 -5.05 2.30
CA ASP A 64 -13.41 -4.79 3.55
C ASP A 64 -11.90 -5.01 3.37
N GLU A 65 -11.11 -4.07 3.90
CA GLU A 65 -9.67 -4.18 4.00
C GLU A 65 -9.31 -4.15 5.47
N ASN A 66 -9.27 -5.33 6.08
CA ASN A 66 -9.03 -5.47 7.51
C ASN A 66 -7.53 -5.53 7.80
N ASP A 67 -7.04 -4.49 8.47
CA ASP A 67 -5.70 -4.50 9.04
C ASP A 67 -5.69 -5.23 10.39
N ALA A 68 -4.56 -5.86 10.69
CA ALA A 68 -4.35 -6.56 11.94
C ALA A 68 -2.89 -6.44 12.40
N ILE A 69 -2.68 -6.55 13.70
CA ILE A 69 -1.35 -6.68 14.29
C ILE A 69 -1.05 -8.18 14.43
N PHE A 70 0.10 -8.59 13.91
CA PHE A 70 0.63 -9.93 14.12
C PHE A 70 1.36 -10.02 15.44
N VAL A 71 1.03 -11.06 16.22
CA VAL A 71 1.74 -11.42 17.44
C VAL A 71 2.29 -12.83 17.28
N PHE A 72 3.59 -12.99 17.48
CA PHE A 72 4.30 -14.25 17.52
C PHE A 72 4.64 -14.57 18.97
N ASP A 73 3.82 -15.40 19.61
CA ASP A 73 3.96 -15.80 21.00
C ASP A 73 4.53 -17.23 21.05
N ASN A 74 5.85 -17.32 21.16
CA ASN A 74 6.60 -18.58 21.08
C ASN A 74 6.25 -19.44 19.84
N ALA A 75 5.95 -18.80 18.71
CA ALA A 75 5.67 -19.50 17.47
C ALA A 75 6.94 -20.16 16.92
N PHE A 76 6.89 -21.46 16.66
CA PHE A 76 7.99 -22.19 16.05
C PHE A 76 7.99 -21.95 14.54
N ILE A 77 9.10 -21.43 14.01
CA ILE A 77 9.31 -21.25 12.57
C ILE A 77 10.41 -22.24 12.13
N PRO A 78 10.10 -23.21 11.26
CA PRO A 78 11.08 -24.13 10.71
C PRO A 78 12.18 -23.40 9.93
N TRP A 79 13.41 -23.92 9.97
CA TRP A 79 14.54 -23.28 9.30
C TRP A 79 14.39 -23.11 7.79
N GLU A 80 13.68 -24.02 7.13
CA GLU A 80 13.35 -23.93 5.71
C GLU A 80 12.49 -22.71 5.36
N ASN A 81 11.83 -22.12 6.36
CA ASN A 81 11.01 -20.91 6.21
C ASN A 81 11.74 -19.64 6.63
N VAL A 82 12.99 -19.73 7.07
CA VAL A 82 13.80 -18.58 7.51
C VAL A 82 14.74 -18.16 6.38
N PHE A 83 14.60 -16.94 5.88
CA PHE A 83 15.45 -16.40 4.82
C PHE A 83 16.65 -15.61 5.35
N VAL A 84 16.47 -14.92 6.46
CA VAL A 84 17.53 -14.15 7.12
C VAL A 84 17.46 -14.39 8.63
N HIS A 85 18.61 -14.69 9.24
CA HIS A 85 18.73 -14.84 10.67
C HIS A 85 20.03 -14.23 11.16
N ARG A 86 19.91 -13.20 12.02
CA ARG A 86 21.04 -12.48 12.65
C ARG A 86 22.04 -11.83 11.68
N ASP A 87 21.63 -11.63 10.43
CA ASP A 87 22.43 -10.94 9.40
C ASP A 87 21.86 -9.54 9.16
N ILE A 88 22.44 -8.55 9.85
CA ILE A 88 22.06 -7.14 9.74
C ILE A 88 22.32 -6.61 8.33
N ASP A 89 23.42 -7.01 7.71
CA ASP A 89 23.79 -6.52 6.38
C ASP A 89 22.82 -7.02 5.31
N MET A 90 22.31 -8.24 5.45
CA MET A 90 21.30 -8.78 4.56
C MET A 90 19.96 -8.04 4.74
N ILE A 91 19.54 -7.79 5.98
CA ILE A 91 18.32 -7.00 6.26
C ILE A 91 18.41 -5.59 5.69
N LYS A 92 19.55 -4.90 5.86
CA LYS A 92 19.78 -3.56 5.31
C LYS A 92 19.74 -3.52 3.77
N LYS A 93 20.09 -4.62 3.10
CA LYS A 93 20.02 -4.75 1.64
C LYS A 93 18.61 -5.01 1.11
N PHE A 94 17.67 -5.38 1.96
CA PHE A 94 16.32 -5.73 1.50
C PHE A 94 15.67 -4.61 0.70
N TYR A 95 15.50 -3.42 1.26
CA TYR A 95 14.88 -2.30 0.56
C TYR A 95 15.59 -1.90 -0.73
N PRO A 96 16.91 -1.66 -0.74
CA PRO A 96 17.58 -1.17 -1.94
C PRO A 96 17.81 -2.23 -3.02
N LYS A 97 17.77 -3.52 -2.68
CA LYS A 97 18.21 -4.57 -3.62
C LYS A 97 17.17 -5.64 -3.96
N SER A 98 16.10 -5.77 -3.20
CA SER A 98 15.09 -6.80 -3.44
C SER A 98 14.07 -6.45 -4.54
N GLY A 99 14.04 -5.20 -5.02
CA GLY A 99 12.97 -4.70 -5.88
C GLY A 99 11.66 -4.38 -5.12
N PHE A 100 11.65 -4.59 -3.79
CA PHE A 100 10.49 -4.34 -2.96
C PHE A 100 9.95 -2.92 -3.11
N VAL A 101 10.84 -1.91 -3.05
CA VAL A 101 10.45 -0.50 -3.14
C VAL A 101 9.79 -0.19 -4.48
N ASN A 102 10.33 -0.72 -5.58
CA ASN A 102 9.77 -0.54 -6.92
C ASN A 102 8.35 -1.14 -7.00
N GLY A 103 8.18 -2.39 -6.57
CA GLY A 103 6.89 -3.08 -6.60
C GLY A 103 5.87 -2.47 -5.65
N TYR A 104 6.27 -2.16 -4.42
CA TYR A 104 5.42 -1.51 -3.42
C TYR A 104 4.93 -0.13 -3.89
N THR A 105 5.85 0.67 -4.46
CA THR A 105 5.49 2.01 -4.95
C THR A 105 4.60 1.94 -6.19
N PHE A 106 4.84 0.97 -7.08
CA PHE A 106 3.96 0.74 -8.23
C PHE A 106 2.55 0.35 -7.80
N GLN A 107 2.42 -0.54 -6.83
CA GLN A 107 1.14 -0.90 -6.24
C GLN A 107 0.44 0.32 -5.64
N GLY A 108 1.17 1.15 -4.89
CA GLY A 108 0.64 2.40 -4.32
C GLY A 108 0.18 3.39 -5.38
N ALA A 109 0.95 3.56 -6.46
CA ALA A 109 0.61 4.44 -7.58
C ALA A 109 -0.66 3.99 -8.31
N THR A 110 -0.78 2.69 -8.57
CA THR A 110 -1.97 2.11 -9.19
C THR A 110 -3.21 2.31 -8.30
N ARG A 111 -3.10 2.04 -7.01
CA ARG A 111 -4.22 2.28 -6.06
C ARG A 111 -4.64 3.75 -6.03
N MET A 112 -3.68 4.67 -6.01
CA MET A 112 -3.96 6.11 -6.00
C MET A 112 -4.65 6.55 -7.29
N SER A 113 -4.18 6.07 -8.45
CA SER A 113 -4.78 6.38 -9.75
C SER A 113 -6.23 5.94 -9.83
N VAL A 114 -6.52 4.69 -9.44
CA VAL A 114 -7.89 4.14 -9.41
C VAL A 114 -8.77 4.87 -8.38
N LYS A 115 -8.22 5.22 -7.21
CA LYS A 115 -8.95 6.00 -6.21
C LYS A 115 -9.33 7.39 -6.75
N LEU A 116 -8.43 8.05 -7.46
CA LEU A 116 -8.71 9.35 -8.07
C LEU A 116 -9.73 9.25 -9.22
N ASP A 117 -9.74 8.17 -10.00
CA ASP A 117 -10.83 7.91 -10.96
C ASP A 117 -12.20 7.89 -10.27
N PHE A 118 -12.29 7.16 -9.17
CA PHE A 118 -13.52 7.09 -8.37
C PHE A 118 -13.89 8.47 -7.80
N MET A 119 -12.94 9.21 -7.24
CA MET A 119 -13.19 10.53 -6.64
C MET A 119 -13.64 11.54 -7.69
N VAL A 120 -13.00 11.60 -8.87
CA VAL A 120 -13.44 12.49 -9.97
C VAL A 120 -14.86 12.17 -10.40
N GLY A 121 -15.19 10.88 -10.54
CA GLY A 121 -16.54 10.43 -10.90
C GLY A 121 -17.59 10.82 -9.84
N LEU A 122 -17.28 10.60 -8.56
CA LEU A 122 -18.16 10.92 -7.44
C LEU A 122 -18.38 12.43 -7.31
N LEU A 123 -17.31 13.24 -7.35
CA LEU A 123 -17.39 14.71 -7.32
C LEU A 123 -18.21 15.23 -8.48
N THR A 124 -17.96 14.77 -9.71
CA THR A 124 -18.73 15.18 -10.89
C THR A 124 -20.21 14.90 -10.72
N LYS A 125 -20.56 13.71 -10.20
CA LYS A 125 -21.95 13.32 -9.94
C LYS A 125 -22.59 14.19 -8.86
N ALA A 126 -21.87 14.46 -7.77
CA ALA A 126 -22.37 15.31 -6.68
C ALA A 126 -22.60 16.77 -7.12
N LEU A 127 -21.66 17.32 -7.88
CA LEU A 127 -21.77 18.69 -8.41
C LEU A 127 -22.96 18.85 -9.37
N ARG A 128 -23.21 17.86 -10.23
CA ARG A 128 -24.40 17.85 -11.09
C ARG A 128 -25.69 17.74 -10.29
N ALA A 129 -25.71 16.89 -9.28
CA ALA A 129 -26.88 16.72 -8.42
C ALA A 129 -27.23 17.97 -7.61
N SER A 130 -26.21 18.75 -7.22
CA SER A 130 -26.40 20.05 -6.51
C SER A 130 -26.63 21.23 -7.46
N GLY A 131 -26.48 21.05 -8.78
CA GLY A 131 -26.61 22.15 -9.77
C GLY A 131 -25.47 23.17 -9.73
N THR A 132 -24.33 22.81 -9.13
CA THR A 132 -23.19 23.73 -8.95
C THR A 132 -22.07 23.52 -9.99
N ASP A 133 -22.22 22.55 -10.87
CA ASP A 133 -21.22 22.14 -11.86
C ASP A 133 -20.93 23.22 -12.92
N SER A 134 -21.81 24.19 -13.10
CA SER A 134 -21.59 25.33 -14.02
C SER A 134 -20.79 26.48 -13.42
N PHE A 135 -20.58 26.51 -12.11
CA PHE A 135 -19.85 27.63 -11.48
C PHE A 135 -18.36 27.52 -11.78
N ARG A 136 -17.78 28.62 -12.30
CA ARG A 136 -16.37 28.65 -12.71
C ARG A 136 -15.41 28.27 -11.59
N SER A 137 -15.64 28.71 -10.36
CA SER A 137 -14.80 28.36 -9.21
C SER A 137 -14.82 26.85 -8.90
N VAL A 138 -15.99 26.23 -9.03
CA VAL A 138 -16.17 24.78 -8.84
C VAL A 138 -15.48 24.00 -9.97
N GLN A 139 -15.58 24.46 -11.20
CA GLN A 139 -14.91 23.86 -12.35
C GLN A 139 -13.38 23.91 -12.22
N VAL A 140 -12.83 24.99 -11.65
CA VAL A 140 -11.38 25.11 -11.39
C VAL A 140 -10.93 24.05 -10.38
N LEU A 141 -11.63 23.91 -9.26
CA LEU A 141 -11.32 22.91 -8.23
C LEU A 141 -11.45 21.47 -8.78
N LEU A 142 -12.52 21.18 -9.51
CA LEU A 142 -12.66 19.87 -10.15
C LEU A 142 -11.53 19.62 -11.17
N GLY A 143 -11.15 20.65 -11.92
CA GLY A 143 -10.03 20.61 -12.88
C GLY A 143 -8.70 20.27 -12.20
N GLU A 144 -8.47 20.74 -10.99
CA GLU A 144 -7.29 20.40 -10.19
C GLU A 144 -7.26 18.91 -9.83
N VAL A 145 -8.38 18.36 -9.34
CA VAL A 145 -8.49 16.93 -9.03
C VAL A 145 -8.27 16.08 -10.29
N VAL A 146 -8.82 16.50 -11.43
CA VAL A 146 -8.58 15.85 -12.74
C VAL A 146 -7.09 15.92 -13.12
N GLY A 147 -6.44 17.05 -12.86
CA GLY A 147 -5.00 17.22 -13.07
C GLY A 147 -4.17 16.23 -12.27
N TRP A 148 -4.46 16.08 -10.98
CA TRP A 148 -3.84 15.09 -10.12
C TRP A 148 -4.10 13.65 -10.62
N ARG A 149 -5.32 13.33 -10.96
CA ARG A 149 -5.69 12.03 -11.54
C ARG A 149 -4.83 11.72 -12.78
N ASN A 150 -4.70 12.66 -13.71
CA ASN A 150 -3.92 12.45 -14.92
C ASN A 150 -2.43 12.31 -14.64
N LEU A 151 -1.89 13.09 -13.70
CA LEU A 151 -0.49 12.98 -13.28
C LEU A 151 -0.19 11.58 -12.72
N PHE A 152 -1.03 11.05 -11.84
CA PHE A 152 -0.79 9.73 -11.23
C PHE A 152 -0.90 8.59 -12.23
N TRP A 153 -1.84 8.65 -13.18
CA TRP A 153 -1.87 7.69 -14.28
C TRP A 153 -0.61 7.78 -15.15
N SER A 154 -0.17 8.98 -15.50
CA SER A 154 1.07 9.18 -16.28
C SER A 154 2.30 8.64 -15.55
N LEU A 155 2.39 8.81 -14.23
CA LEU A 155 3.49 8.24 -13.44
C LEU A 155 3.41 6.70 -13.37
N THR A 156 2.21 6.15 -13.25
CA THR A 156 1.99 4.69 -13.24
C THR A 156 2.39 4.08 -14.59
N ASP A 157 1.99 4.71 -15.71
CA ASP A 157 2.37 4.29 -17.05
C ASP A 157 3.88 4.41 -17.27
N ALA A 158 4.50 5.49 -16.78
CA ALA A 158 5.94 5.68 -16.88
C ALA A 158 6.73 4.61 -16.09
N MET A 159 6.19 4.10 -14.97
CA MET A 159 6.82 2.99 -14.24
C MET A 159 6.87 1.71 -15.07
N CYS A 160 5.87 1.47 -15.92
CA CYS A 160 5.85 0.31 -16.82
C CYS A 160 6.61 0.57 -18.12
N GLY A 161 6.48 1.77 -18.69
CA GLY A 161 7.03 2.13 -20.01
C GLY A 161 8.55 2.28 -20.03
N ALA A 162 9.17 2.58 -18.90
CA ALA A 162 10.62 2.74 -18.77
C ALA A 162 11.16 1.96 -17.57
N PRO A 163 11.02 0.62 -17.55
CA PRO A 163 11.41 -0.20 -16.40
C PRO A 163 12.91 -0.20 -16.16
N ASP A 164 13.30 -0.39 -14.92
CA ASP A 164 14.69 -0.58 -14.53
C ASP A 164 15.11 -2.03 -14.75
N LYS A 165 16.33 -2.26 -15.21
CA LYS A 165 16.93 -3.60 -15.28
C LYS A 165 17.20 -4.14 -13.88
N TRP A 166 16.96 -5.44 -13.72
CA TRP A 166 17.24 -6.14 -12.47
C TRP A 166 18.04 -7.42 -12.70
N VAL A 167 17.82 -8.48 -11.93
CA VAL A 167 18.59 -9.72 -12.00
C VAL A 167 18.21 -10.53 -13.23
N GLY A 168 19.20 -10.97 -14.01
CA GLY A 168 18.99 -11.69 -15.27
C GLY A 168 18.23 -10.82 -16.27
N ASP A 169 17.17 -11.37 -16.85
CA ASP A 169 16.28 -10.67 -17.79
C ASP A 169 15.06 -10.02 -17.11
N ALA A 170 14.99 -10.06 -15.78
CA ALA A 170 13.90 -9.46 -15.04
C ALA A 170 14.01 -7.93 -15.05
N VAL A 171 12.85 -7.28 -14.97
CA VAL A 171 12.72 -5.83 -14.88
C VAL A 171 11.88 -5.44 -13.68
N LEU A 172 12.12 -4.24 -13.18
CA LEU A 172 11.36 -3.62 -12.10
C LEU A 172 10.66 -2.36 -12.61
N PRO A 173 9.52 -1.96 -12.01
CA PRO A 173 8.95 -0.65 -12.27
C PRO A 173 9.98 0.45 -12.05
N SER A 174 9.98 1.50 -12.89
CA SER A 174 10.97 2.58 -12.85
C SER A 174 11.05 3.24 -11.47
N ALA A 175 12.21 3.19 -10.84
CA ALA A 175 12.47 3.86 -9.57
C ALA A 175 12.37 5.40 -9.67
N LYS A 176 12.68 5.97 -10.84
CA LYS A 176 12.58 7.40 -11.11
C LYS A 176 11.13 7.87 -11.05
N ALA A 177 10.23 7.20 -11.77
CA ALA A 177 8.81 7.50 -11.74
C ALA A 177 8.19 7.20 -10.37
N ALA A 178 8.63 6.11 -9.71
CA ALA A 178 8.24 5.76 -8.36
C ALA A 178 8.60 6.85 -7.33
N SER A 179 9.78 7.45 -7.44
CA SER A 179 10.20 8.54 -6.55
C SER A 179 9.35 9.79 -6.74
N ALA A 180 9.03 10.15 -7.98
CA ALA A 180 8.14 11.25 -8.29
C ALA A 180 6.72 11.01 -7.69
N TYR A 181 6.18 9.79 -7.89
CA TYR A 181 4.91 9.41 -7.26
C TYR A 181 4.92 9.62 -5.74
N ARG A 182 5.95 9.16 -5.05
CA ARG A 182 6.04 9.28 -3.58
C ARG A 182 5.98 10.72 -3.09
N ILE A 183 6.62 11.64 -3.79
CA ILE A 183 6.60 13.07 -3.46
C ILE A 183 5.19 13.63 -3.71
N PHE A 184 4.68 13.51 -4.93
CA PHE A 184 3.41 14.11 -5.31
C PHE A 184 2.20 13.51 -4.58
N SER A 185 2.27 12.24 -4.16
CA SER A 185 1.17 11.63 -3.38
C SER A 185 0.99 12.26 -2.00
N THR A 186 2.05 12.78 -1.39
CA THR A 186 1.97 13.48 -0.11
C THR A 186 1.42 14.91 -0.24
N GLU A 187 1.51 15.49 -1.42
CA GLU A 187 0.97 16.81 -1.75
C GLU A 187 -0.53 16.74 -2.14
N ALA A 188 -0.85 15.82 -3.05
CA ALA A 188 -2.17 15.74 -3.67
C ALA A 188 -3.26 15.17 -2.76
N TYR A 189 -2.93 14.18 -1.91
CA TYR A 189 -3.96 13.47 -1.15
C TYR A 189 -4.55 14.25 0.03
N PRO A 190 -3.83 15.15 0.72
CA PRO A 190 -4.38 16.00 1.78
C PRO A 190 -5.25 17.17 1.27
N GLN A 191 -5.18 17.52 -0.01
CA GLN A 191 -5.95 18.60 -0.63
C GLN A 191 -7.36 18.15 -1.00
#